data_577c69d753d6fd5c8fe53b825780a7a4
#
_entry.id   577c69d753d6fd5c8fe53b825780a7a4
#
_cell.length_a   1.000
_cell.length_b   1.000
_cell.length_c   1.000
_cell.angle_alpha   90.00
_cell.angle_beta   90.00
_cell.angle_gamma   90.00
#
_symmetry.space_group_name_H-M   'P 1'
#
loop_
_entity.id
_entity.type
_entity.pdbx_description
1 polymer ?
#
loop_
_entity_poly.entity_id
_entity_poly.type
_entity_poly.pdbx_seq_one_letter_code
_entity_poly.pdbx_strand_id
1 'polypeptide(L)'
;VGEIDVLVNNAGIAPLKPFDQLTLDEWDSTMATNLRSLYLVTRAVLPGMRSRKRGAVVNISSLAGRNGFAGGTAYCASKHAVLGFSRALMLEVRKDNVRVITICPGSVDTPLIRNQAVLTPDISKILKAEDVADTVVASLALPERALVSELDIRPTNP
;
A
#
# COMPACT_ATOMS: atom_id res chain seq x y z
N VAL A 1 21.40 11.47 -5.25
CA VAL A 1 20.23 10.87 -5.89
C VAL A 1 19.55 11.95 -6.70
N GLY A 2 19.25 11.69 -7.99
CA GLY A 2 18.57 12.62 -8.87
C GLY A 2 17.13 12.92 -8.43
N GLU A 3 16.40 13.69 -9.25
CA GLU A 3 14.99 14.00 -9.01
C GLU A 3 14.12 12.74 -9.08
N ILE A 4 13.21 12.59 -8.13
CA ILE A 4 12.28 11.45 -8.06
C ILE A 4 10.91 11.94 -8.55
N ASP A 5 10.43 11.41 -9.66
CA ASP A 5 9.10 11.71 -10.20
C ASP A 5 8.01 10.80 -9.65
N VAL A 6 8.36 9.55 -9.33
CA VAL A 6 7.41 8.57 -8.78
C VAL A 6 8.03 7.87 -7.57
N LEU A 7 7.33 7.88 -6.46
CA LEU A 7 7.63 7.10 -5.27
C LEU A 7 6.61 5.97 -5.13
N VAL A 8 7.06 4.71 -5.07
CA VAL A 8 6.19 3.57 -4.77
C VAL A 8 6.54 3.01 -3.39
N ASN A 9 5.67 3.24 -2.42
CA ASN A 9 5.76 2.66 -1.08
C ASN A 9 5.11 1.27 -1.09
N ASN A 10 5.91 0.25 -1.35
CA ASN A 10 5.46 -1.14 -1.47
C ASN A 10 5.94 -2.04 -0.32
N ALA A 11 6.97 -1.64 0.42
CA ALA A 11 7.51 -2.46 1.51
C ALA A 11 6.43 -2.82 2.53
N GLY A 12 6.37 -4.10 2.93
CA GLY A 12 5.38 -4.56 3.89
C GLY A 12 5.64 -5.98 4.39
N ILE A 13 5.22 -6.23 5.62
CA ILE A 13 5.24 -7.53 6.27
C ILE A 13 3.85 -7.83 6.86
N ALA A 14 3.56 -9.11 7.08
CA ALA A 14 2.29 -9.57 7.62
C ALA A 14 2.49 -10.77 8.54
N PRO A 15 2.85 -10.58 9.80
CA PRO A 15 2.84 -11.65 10.79
C PRO A 15 1.39 -11.97 11.16
N LEU A 16 0.77 -12.93 10.44
CA LEU A 16 -0.63 -13.30 10.67
C LEU A 16 -0.71 -14.41 11.70
N LYS A 17 -1.39 -14.15 12.81
CA LYS A 17 -1.64 -15.09 13.90
C LYS A 17 -2.75 -14.59 14.84
N PRO A 18 -3.34 -15.45 15.68
CA PRO A 18 -4.27 -15.04 16.74
C PRO A 18 -3.70 -13.91 17.60
N PHE A 19 -4.56 -13.01 18.07
CA PHE A 19 -4.15 -11.81 18.81
C PHE A 19 -3.33 -12.13 20.08
N ASP A 20 -3.71 -13.16 20.80
CA ASP A 20 -3.03 -13.63 22.01
C ASP A 20 -1.63 -14.22 21.76
N GLN A 21 -1.32 -14.56 20.51
CA GLN A 21 0.00 -15.05 20.08
C GLN A 21 0.85 -13.97 19.41
N LEU A 22 0.27 -12.80 19.10
CA LEU A 22 0.98 -11.68 18.49
C LEU A 22 1.86 -11.00 19.53
N THR A 23 3.17 -11.00 19.31
CA THR A 23 4.12 -10.35 20.22
C THR A 23 4.17 -8.83 19.98
N LEU A 24 4.62 -8.09 20.99
CA LEU A 24 4.84 -6.64 20.85
C LEU A 24 5.88 -6.34 19.76
N ASP A 25 6.95 -7.11 19.68
CA ASP A 25 7.99 -6.95 18.66
C ASP A 25 7.45 -7.13 17.24
N GLU A 26 6.53 -8.07 17.03
CA GLU A 26 5.88 -8.29 15.74
C GLU A 26 4.91 -7.16 15.39
N TRP A 27 4.17 -6.65 16.39
CA TRP A 27 3.36 -5.46 16.23
C TRP A 27 4.21 -4.24 15.84
N ASP A 28 5.27 -3.96 16.61
CA ASP A 28 6.15 -2.81 16.37
C ASP A 28 6.88 -2.91 15.03
N SER A 29 7.36 -4.10 14.66
CA SER A 29 7.97 -4.36 13.37
C SER A 29 6.99 -4.15 12.21
N THR A 30 5.73 -4.56 12.40
CA THR A 30 4.68 -4.35 11.38
C THR A 30 4.40 -2.86 11.19
N MET A 31 4.22 -2.11 12.28
CA MET A 31 4.01 -0.67 12.21
C MET A 31 5.23 0.09 11.67
N ALA A 32 6.43 -0.32 12.07
CA ALA A 32 7.67 0.26 11.56
C ALA A 32 7.82 0.05 10.05
N THR A 33 7.57 -1.17 9.57
CA THR A 33 7.74 -1.51 8.16
C THR A 33 6.60 -0.98 7.29
N ASN A 34 5.33 -1.21 7.68
CA ASN A 34 4.19 -0.92 6.81
C ASN A 34 3.75 0.54 6.82
N LEU A 35 4.05 1.28 7.90
CA LEU A 35 3.56 2.65 8.08
C LEU A 35 4.68 3.67 8.29
N ARG A 36 5.57 3.44 9.27
CA ARG A 36 6.63 4.41 9.59
C ARG A 36 7.60 4.59 8.43
N SER A 37 7.99 3.50 7.74
CA SER A 37 8.86 3.57 6.57
C SER A 37 8.25 4.42 5.46
N LEU A 38 6.96 4.21 5.17
CA LEU A 38 6.19 4.97 4.20
C LEU A 38 6.21 6.48 4.52
N TYR A 39 5.98 6.85 5.79
CA TYR A 39 6.09 8.24 6.23
C TYR A 39 7.50 8.81 6.02
N LEU A 40 8.55 8.08 6.44
CA LEU A 40 9.92 8.55 6.36
C LEU A 40 10.38 8.79 4.92
N VAL A 41 10.10 7.83 4.02
CA VAL A 41 10.48 7.95 2.61
C VAL A 41 9.67 9.04 1.91
N THR A 42 8.36 9.10 2.16
CA THR A 42 7.51 10.17 1.60
C THR A 42 7.98 11.55 2.07
N ARG A 43 8.29 11.71 3.37
CA ARG A 43 8.82 12.96 3.92
C ARG A 43 10.13 13.40 3.26
N ALA A 44 10.99 12.46 2.90
CA ALA A 44 12.27 12.76 2.24
C ALA A 44 12.10 13.18 0.77
N VAL A 45 11.13 12.61 0.06
CA VAL A 45 10.94 12.80 -1.39
C VAL A 45 9.98 13.96 -1.72
N LEU A 46 8.94 14.12 -0.92
CA LEU A 46 7.83 15.03 -1.19
C LEU A 46 8.23 16.51 -1.40
N PRO A 47 9.18 17.11 -0.65
CA PRO A 47 9.56 18.51 -0.86
C PRO A 47 10.04 18.79 -2.29
N GLY A 48 10.81 17.88 -2.89
CA GLY A 48 11.26 17.98 -4.28
C GLY A 48 10.09 17.94 -5.28
N MET A 49 9.13 17.02 -5.09
CA MET A 49 7.93 16.94 -5.94
C MET A 49 7.09 18.23 -5.85
N ARG A 50 6.86 18.74 -4.63
CA ARG A 50 6.09 19.99 -4.40
C ARG A 50 6.75 21.20 -5.04
N SER A 51 8.08 21.33 -4.92
CA SER A 51 8.84 22.42 -5.52
C SER A 51 8.71 22.46 -7.05
N ARG A 52 8.74 21.28 -7.69
CA ARG A 52 8.56 21.15 -9.15
C ARG A 52 7.11 21.16 -9.60
N LYS A 53 6.16 21.12 -8.63
CA LYS A 53 4.71 20.96 -8.90
C LYS A 53 4.40 19.77 -9.81
N ARG A 54 5.13 18.69 -9.61
CA ARG A 54 5.04 17.46 -10.40
C ARG A 54 5.52 16.27 -9.59
N GLY A 55 4.75 15.19 -9.58
CA GLY A 55 5.14 13.94 -8.96
C GLY A 55 3.96 13.03 -8.64
N ALA A 56 4.28 11.79 -8.28
CA ALA A 56 3.29 10.83 -7.81
C ALA A 56 3.83 10.01 -6.65
N VAL A 57 3.01 9.85 -5.62
CA VAL A 57 3.24 8.93 -4.50
C VAL A 57 2.22 7.80 -4.62
N VAL A 58 2.69 6.58 -4.82
CA VAL A 58 1.87 5.38 -4.89
C VAL A 58 2.07 4.57 -3.62
N ASN A 59 1.00 4.33 -2.88
CA ASN A 59 1.02 3.57 -1.64
C ASN A 59 0.32 2.22 -1.86
N ILE A 60 1.02 1.12 -1.64
CA ILE A 60 0.44 -0.22 -1.71
C ILE A 60 -0.15 -0.57 -0.35
N SER A 61 -1.48 -0.43 -0.23
CA SER A 61 -2.25 -0.86 0.92
C SER A 61 -2.66 -2.34 0.77
N SER A 62 -3.90 -2.66 1.00
CA SER A 62 -4.52 -3.97 0.87
C SER A 62 -6.03 -3.83 1.03
N LEU A 63 -6.81 -4.83 0.62
CA LEU A 63 -8.20 -4.99 1.07
C LEU A 63 -8.29 -5.13 2.59
N ALA A 64 -7.24 -5.59 3.26
CA ALA A 64 -7.09 -5.56 4.72
C ALA A 64 -7.04 -4.14 5.31
N GLY A 65 -6.85 -3.11 4.51
CA GLY A 65 -6.99 -1.70 4.90
C GLY A 65 -8.45 -1.22 4.89
N ARG A 66 -9.37 -2.00 4.32
CA ARG A 66 -10.80 -1.71 4.27
C ARG A 66 -11.62 -2.62 5.18
N ASN A 67 -11.15 -3.85 5.38
CA ASN A 67 -11.84 -4.88 6.15
C ASN A 67 -10.87 -5.56 7.11
N GLY A 68 -11.39 -6.01 8.26
CA GLY A 68 -10.64 -6.85 9.19
C GLY A 68 -10.83 -8.34 8.86
N PHE A 69 -9.89 -9.17 9.32
CA PHE A 69 -10.03 -10.61 9.34
C PHE A 69 -9.31 -11.20 10.57
N ALA A 70 -9.74 -12.38 11.00
CA ALA A 70 -9.16 -13.06 12.16
C ALA A 70 -7.67 -13.36 11.91
N GLY A 71 -6.82 -13.12 12.91
CA GLY A 71 -5.37 -13.29 12.81
C GLY A 71 -4.64 -12.15 12.10
N GLY A 72 -5.34 -11.11 11.62
CA GLY A 72 -4.74 -10.00 10.89
C GLY A 72 -4.62 -8.69 11.67
N THR A 73 -4.68 -8.69 13.00
CA THR A 73 -4.83 -7.47 13.81
C THR A 73 -3.77 -6.40 13.50
N ALA A 74 -2.47 -6.73 13.60
CA ALA A 74 -1.41 -5.76 13.31
C ALA A 74 -1.40 -5.35 11.83
N TYR A 75 -1.54 -6.31 10.93
CA TYR A 75 -1.54 -6.06 9.49
C TYR A 75 -2.71 -5.17 9.07
N CYS A 76 -3.95 -5.50 9.48
CA CYS A 76 -5.13 -4.69 9.19
C CYS A 76 -4.99 -3.27 9.76
N ALA A 77 -4.54 -3.12 11.01
CA ALA A 77 -4.31 -1.81 11.62
C ALA A 77 -3.32 -0.97 10.78
N SER A 78 -2.18 -1.56 10.39
CA SER A 78 -1.18 -0.88 9.56
C SER A 78 -1.72 -0.47 8.19
N LYS A 79 -2.51 -1.34 7.52
CA LYS A 79 -3.06 -1.06 6.19
C LYS A 79 -4.23 -0.07 6.22
N HIS A 80 -5.05 -0.04 7.28
CA HIS A 80 -6.01 1.04 7.52
C HIS A 80 -5.31 2.39 7.73
N ALA A 81 -4.22 2.39 8.49
CA ALA A 81 -3.43 3.61 8.71
C ALA A 81 -2.82 4.15 7.40
N VAL A 82 -2.38 3.29 6.48
CA VAL A 82 -1.91 3.70 5.13
C VAL A 82 -3.03 4.39 4.35
N LEU A 83 -4.27 3.92 4.42
CA LEU A 83 -5.41 4.60 3.77
C LEU A 83 -5.66 5.98 4.37
N GLY A 84 -5.72 6.08 5.70
CA GLY A 84 -5.90 7.36 6.39
C GLY A 84 -4.79 8.36 6.05
N PHE A 85 -3.52 7.91 6.09
CA PHE A 85 -2.37 8.71 5.69
C PHE A 85 -2.49 9.20 4.24
N SER A 86 -2.82 8.31 3.31
CA SER A 86 -2.91 8.63 1.88
C SER A 86 -4.00 9.66 1.58
N ARG A 87 -5.17 9.51 2.21
CA ARG A 87 -6.30 10.44 2.08
C ARG A 87 -5.93 11.84 2.56
N ALA A 88 -5.31 11.94 3.74
CA ALA A 88 -4.88 13.24 4.28
C ALA A 88 -3.80 13.88 3.40
N LEU A 89 -2.75 13.12 3.06
CA LEU A 89 -1.66 13.60 2.23
C LEU A 89 -2.16 14.10 0.86
N MET A 90 -3.08 13.37 0.21
CA MET A 90 -3.66 13.78 -1.07
C MET A 90 -4.29 15.16 -1.01
N LEU A 91 -5.03 15.48 0.05
CA LEU A 91 -5.66 16.78 0.24
C LEU A 91 -4.62 17.90 0.44
N GLU A 92 -3.50 17.60 1.09
CA GLU A 92 -2.43 18.58 1.34
C GLU A 92 -1.63 18.94 0.09
N VAL A 93 -1.39 17.95 -0.80
CA VAL A 93 -0.42 18.10 -1.90
C VAL A 93 -1.05 18.30 -3.30
N ARG A 94 -2.35 18.07 -3.45
CA ARG A 94 -3.04 18.19 -4.75
C ARG A 94 -2.91 19.58 -5.40
N LYS A 95 -2.76 20.64 -4.60
CA LYS A 95 -2.52 22.01 -5.09
C LYS A 95 -1.12 22.19 -5.70
N ASP A 96 -0.21 21.28 -5.40
CA ASP A 96 1.15 21.27 -5.94
C ASP A 96 1.27 20.30 -7.13
N ASN A 97 0.15 19.84 -7.70
CA ASN A 97 0.09 18.84 -8.79
C ASN A 97 0.81 17.52 -8.43
N VAL A 98 0.90 17.17 -7.15
CA VAL A 98 1.41 15.88 -6.70
C VAL A 98 0.22 14.93 -6.51
N ARG A 99 0.26 13.81 -7.22
CA ARG A 99 -0.77 12.77 -7.13
C ARG A 99 -0.46 11.82 -5.98
N VAL A 100 -1.45 11.46 -5.20
CA VAL A 100 -1.35 10.37 -4.20
C VAL A 100 -2.34 9.30 -4.59
N ILE A 101 -1.82 8.11 -4.90
CA ILE A 101 -2.57 6.96 -5.41
C ILE A 101 -2.43 5.83 -4.40
N THR A 102 -3.53 5.19 -4.03
CA THR A 102 -3.50 4.04 -3.13
C THR A 102 -4.09 2.83 -3.83
N ILE A 103 -3.30 1.78 -3.96
CA ILE A 103 -3.76 0.49 -4.51
C ILE A 103 -4.05 -0.44 -3.33
N CYS A 104 -5.21 -1.09 -3.36
CA CYS A 104 -5.68 -2.02 -2.34
C CYS A 104 -5.85 -3.43 -2.94
N PRO A 105 -4.77 -4.20 -3.07
CA PRO A 105 -4.87 -5.56 -3.60
C PRO A 105 -5.58 -6.50 -2.63
N GLY A 106 -6.28 -7.49 -3.20
CA GLY A 106 -6.65 -8.72 -2.53
C GLY A 106 -5.45 -9.63 -2.33
N SER A 107 -5.68 -10.95 -2.29
CA SER A 107 -4.58 -11.92 -2.21
C SER A 107 -3.75 -11.89 -3.49
N VAL A 108 -2.43 -11.76 -3.31
CA VAL A 108 -1.43 -11.73 -4.40
C VAL A 108 -0.44 -12.85 -4.17
N ASP A 109 -0.15 -13.63 -5.20
CA ASP A 109 0.81 -14.73 -5.16
C ASP A 109 2.23 -14.21 -4.95
N THR A 110 2.62 -14.12 -3.69
CA THR A 110 3.93 -13.63 -3.24
C THR A 110 4.39 -14.44 -2.01
N PRO A 111 5.67 -14.40 -1.64
CA PRO A 111 6.14 -15.03 -0.41
C PRO A 111 5.38 -14.57 0.84
N LEU A 112 4.86 -13.32 0.85
CA LEU A 112 4.05 -12.81 1.95
C LEU A 112 2.78 -13.63 2.18
N ILE A 113 2.11 -14.10 1.12
CA ILE A 113 0.92 -14.97 1.21
C ILE A 113 1.31 -16.45 1.33
N ARG A 114 2.28 -16.92 0.55
CA ARG A 114 2.67 -18.34 0.55
C ARG A 114 3.18 -18.83 1.91
N ASN A 115 3.77 -17.95 2.70
CA ASN A 115 4.36 -18.27 4.01
C ASN A 115 3.37 -18.10 5.17
N GLN A 116 2.06 -17.99 4.91
CA GLN A 116 1.04 -17.83 5.96
C GLN A 116 0.33 -19.14 6.28
N ALA A 117 0.01 -19.32 7.58
CA ALA A 117 -0.86 -20.41 8.03
C ALA A 117 -2.33 -19.97 8.17
N VAL A 118 -2.60 -18.66 8.31
CA VAL A 118 -3.93 -18.09 8.56
C VAL A 118 -4.71 -17.88 7.27
N LEU A 119 -4.03 -17.47 6.19
CA LEU A 119 -4.64 -17.28 4.88
C LEU A 119 -4.06 -18.31 3.90
N THR A 120 -4.90 -19.19 3.42
CA THR A 120 -4.51 -20.27 2.48
C THR A 120 -5.37 -20.21 1.22
N PRO A 121 -5.27 -19.13 0.42
CA PRO A 121 -6.05 -19.01 -0.81
C PRO A 121 -5.56 -20.02 -1.86
N ASP A 122 -6.43 -20.36 -2.80
CA ASP A 122 -6.03 -21.12 -3.99
C ASP A 122 -5.09 -20.27 -4.84
N ILE A 123 -3.80 -20.60 -4.84
CA ILE A 123 -2.74 -19.85 -5.53
C ILE A 123 -3.02 -19.73 -7.05
N SER A 124 -3.71 -20.69 -7.65
CA SER A 124 -4.03 -20.64 -9.07
C SER A 124 -5.10 -19.59 -9.43
N LYS A 125 -5.81 -19.09 -8.43
CA LYS A 125 -6.95 -18.17 -8.60
C LYS A 125 -6.70 -16.75 -8.10
N ILE A 126 -5.61 -16.52 -7.39
CA ILE A 126 -5.30 -15.19 -6.83
C ILE A 126 -4.52 -14.34 -7.83
N LEU A 127 -4.39 -13.04 -7.51
CA LEU A 127 -3.62 -12.09 -8.32
C LEU A 127 -2.13 -12.50 -8.38
N LYS A 128 -1.47 -12.10 -9.45
CA LYS A 128 -0.01 -12.10 -9.56
C LYS A 128 0.56 -10.73 -9.20
N ALA A 129 1.85 -10.68 -8.90
CA ALA A 129 2.52 -9.41 -8.62
C ALA A 129 2.46 -8.44 -9.81
N GLU A 130 2.51 -8.99 -11.03
CA GLU A 130 2.41 -8.26 -12.29
C GLU A 130 1.06 -7.54 -12.42
N ASP A 131 -0.06 -8.15 -11.98
CA ASP A 131 -1.39 -7.51 -12.04
C ASP A 131 -1.44 -6.24 -11.20
N VAL A 132 -0.74 -6.24 -10.05
CA VAL A 132 -0.61 -5.05 -9.21
C VAL A 132 0.29 -4.01 -9.86
N ALA A 133 1.41 -4.41 -10.44
CA ALA A 133 2.33 -3.52 -11.14
C ALA A 133 1.65 -2.84 -12.34
N ASP A 134 0.91 -3.59 -13.16
CA ASP A 134 0.16 -3.07 -14.30
C ASP A 134 -0.92 -2.07 -13.85
N THR A 135 -1.58 -2.33 -12.72
CA THR A 135 -2.55 -1.40 -12.12
C THR A 135 -1.88 -0.08 -11.71
N VAL A 136 -0.67 -0.14 -11.14
CA VAL A 136 0.12 1.07 -10.80
C VAL A 136 0.45 1.85 -12.07
N VAL A 137 0.99 1.18 -13.10
CA VAL A 137 1.37 1.80 -14.38
C VAL A 137 0.16 2.43 -15.06
N ALA A 138 -0.98 1.73 -15.13
CA ALA A 138 -2.21 2.24 -15.71
C ALA A 138 -2.72 3.50 -14.97
N SER A 139 -2.63 3.51 -13.62
CA SER A 139 -3.03 4.66 -12.81
C SER A 139 -2.12 5.88 -13.04
N LEU A 140 -0.82 5.65 -13.25
CA LEU A 140 0.16 6.69 -13.55
C LEU A 140 0.01 7.26 -14.97
N ALA A 141 -0.43 6.44 -15.93
CA ALA A 141 -0.61 6.81 -17.34
C ALA A 141 -1.82 7.71 -17.59
N LEU A 142 -2.70 7.91 -16.61
CA LEU A 142 -3.83 8.84 -16.74
C LEU A 142 -3.35 10.27 -16.96
N PRO A 143 -4.12 11.09 -17.71
CA PRO A 143 -3.79 12.51 -17.91
C PRO A 143 -3.63 13.22 -16.55
N GLU A 144 -2.75 14.23 -16.48
CA GLU A 144 -2.41 14.94 -15.23
C GLU A 144 -3.64 15.53 -14.49
N ARG A 145 -4.70 15.88 -15.23
CA ARG A 145 -5.96 16.36 -14.65
C ARG A 145 -6.80 15.28 -13.95
N ALA A 146 -6.46 14.01 -14.13
CA ALA A 146 -7.20 12.87 -13.58
C ALA A 146 -6.40 12.18 -12.48
N LEU A 147 -7.06 11.88 -11.38
CA LEU A 147 -6.49 11.17 -10.24
C LEU A 147 -7.37 9.98 -9.86
N VAL A 148 -6.81 8.79 -9.94
CA VAL A 148 -7.35 7.63 -9.23
C VAL A 148 -6.76 7.66 -7.81
N SER A 149 -7.53 8.12 -6.83
CA SER A 149 -7.04 8.27 -5.46
C SER A 149 -6.94 6.94 -4.72
N GLU A 150 -7.92 6.06 -4.92
CA GLU A 150 -7.95 4.72 -4.32
C GLU A 150 -8.52 3.71 -5.31
N LEU A 151 -7.90 2.55 -5.40
CA LEU A 151 -8.34 1.48 -6.28
C LEU A 151 -8.20 0.11 -5.61
N ASP A 152 -9.30 -0.66 -5.63
CA ASP A 152 -9.30 -2.06 -5.24
C ASP A 152 -9.03 -2.94 -6.45
N ILE A 153 -8.11 -3.89 -6.31
CA ILE A 153 -7.89 -4.95 -7.31
C ILE A 153 -8.11 -6.32 -6.65
N ARG A 154 -8.92 -7.15 -7.26
CA ARG A 154 -9.36 -8.44 -6.72
C ARG A 154 -9.22 -9.53 -7.75
N PRO A 155 -8.99 -10.78 -7.33
CA PRO A 155 -9.22 -11.92 -8.21
C PRO A 155 -10.67 -11.89 -8.73
N THR A 156 -10.86 -12.26 -9.98
CA THR A 156 -12.21 -12.29 -10.59
C THR A 156 -13.07 -13.41 -10.00
N ASN A 157 -12.44 -14.54 -9.65
CA ASN A 157 -13.10 -15.71 -9.09
C ASN A 157 -12.18 -16.41 -8.07
N PRO A 158 -12.12 -15.91 -6.82
CA PRO A 158 -11.23 -16.41 -5.77
C PRO A 158 -11.63 -17.79 -5.25
#